data_d0eab9ec0f11eab87025b158d4479f35
#
_entry.id   d0eab9ec0f11eab87025b158d4479f35
#
_cell.length_a   1.000
_cell.length_b   1.000
_cell.length_c   1.000
_cell.angle_alpha   90.00
_cell.angle_beta   90.00
_cell.angle_gamma   90.00
#
_symmetry.space_group_name_H-M   'P 1'
#
loop_
_entity.id
_entity.type
_entity.pdbx_description
1 polymer ?
#
loop_
_entity_poly.entity_id
_entity_poly.type
_entity_poly.pdbx_seq_one_letter_code
_entity_poly.pdbx_strand_id
1 'polypeptide(L)'
;MLENLEEYTDKLIEEFEAISKDAERVQRETLKSILEDNASAEYLLNLGLNGKTDPESFKACVPLVTHEDLLPYINRIVDGEKSSILTGKPITHLVLSSGTTKGKSKYIPWSETLLDSVTQILQTAFAFRDRELPIKNGKCLSIVYLSAQSQTKGGLIVGTIASHVVGSKRYFEAMAAIKSEICSPLEVISAPDFQQAMYCHLLCGLIFRDEIQLLDALFIHSFVQVFRTFEQVWEELCNDIREGVLSSRITIPSVRTAMSKILKPDPEKANLIHKICTGLNNWYGVIPELFPNAKYLLAIATGSMEAYLPSVRHYAGELPVVTNDYGASEGMVATNLHPTVPAEFASYTVFPNCGYYEFIPLSEDSSACVDPKPVGLTEVKVGEEYDIVITTSRGLYRYKLGDVVKVTGFYNSTPELKFIRRSGTLLSINIDKNTENDLRLAAVAASKVLAQEKLEVVDYTSHIDLSKEPGHYVIFLEINGKASEEVFGECCNSLEKSFVDPGYTSSRKVNNIDPLELRVIRPGTFQKIFDHFIGMGASATQLKTPRCVPATNTKVIQILNDNVLSKYISTAFN
;
A
#
# COMPACT_ATOMS: atom_id res chain seq x y z
N MET A 1 28.74 14.63 9.51
CA MET A 1 27.69 15.59 9.11
C MET A 1 27.92 15.84 7.64
N LEU A 2 26.97 15.54 6.78
CA LEU A 2 27.12 15.78 5.34
C LEU A 2 27.15 17.29 5.11
N GLU A 3 28.30 17.83 4.74
CA GLU A 3 28.49 19.27 4.58
C GLU A 3 27.75 19.83 3.36
N ASN A 4 27.40 18.96 2.40
CA ASN A 4 26.67 19.34 1.19
C ASN A 4 25.60 18.28 0.83
N LEU A 5 24.30 18.61 0.99
CA LEU A 5 23.19 17.74 0.61
C LEU A 5 23.15 17.46 -0.90
N GLU A 6 23.52 18.47 -1.71
CA GLU A 6 23.55 18.35 -3.16
C GLU A 6 24.60 17.30 -3.62
N GLU A 7 25.80 17.34 -3.05
CA GLU A 7 26.83 16.33 -3.33
C GLU A 7 26.39 14.91 -2.93
N TYR A 8 25.65 14.79 -1.82
CA TYR A 8 25.09 13.51 -1.39
C TYR A 8 24.02 12.99 -2.33
N THR A 9 23.09 13.83 -2.77
CA THR A 9 22.03 13.44 -3.71
C THR A 9 22.62 13.09 -5.08
N ASP A 10 23.60 13.85 -5.57
CA ASP A 10 24.30 13.56 -6.83
C ASP A 10 24.99 12.19 -6.78
N LYS A 11 25.67 11.89 -5.69
CA LYS A 11 26.30 10.58 -5.48
C LYS A 11 25.29 9.43 -5.53
N LEU A 12 24.14 9.56 -4.89
CA LEU A 12 23.09 8.53 -4.91
C LEU A 12 22.54 8.31 -6.33
N ILE A 13 22.38 9.39 -7.08
CA ILE A 13 21.98 9.33 -8.49
C ILE A 13 23.06 8.64 -9.34
N GLU A 14 24.33 9.00 -9.18
CA GLU A 14 25.45 8.38 -9.89
C GLU A 14 25.56 6.87 -9.59
N GLU A 15 25.39 6.48 -8.32
CA GLU A 15 25.39 5.07 -7.91
C GLU A 15 24.24 4.30 -8.59
N PHE A 16 23.04 4.88 -8.66
CA PHE A 16 21.92 4.26 -9.36
C PHE A 16 22.14 4.23 -10.88
N GLU A 17 22.67 5.29 -11.46
CA GLU A 17 23.04 5.35 -12.88
C GLU A 17 24.03 4.22 -13.24
N ALA A 18 25.01 3.94 -12.38
CA ALA A 18 26.00 2.89 -12.63
C ALA A 18 25.36 1.50 -12.66
N ILE A 19 24.44 1.18 -11.74
CA ILE A 19 23.79 -0.14 -11.71
C ILE A 19 22.70 -0.28 -12.77
N SER A 20 22.03 0.82 -13.15
CA SER A 20 20.97 0.78 -14.17
C SER A 20 21.49 0.69 -15.60
N LYS A 21 22.74 1.13 -15.87
CA LYS A 21 23.38 1.03 -17.20
C LYS A 21 23.75 -0.41 -17.60
N ASP A 22 23.99 -1.28 -16.62
CA ASP A 22 24.38 -2.67 -16.85
C ASP A 22 23.54 -3.63 -16.00
N ALA A 23 22.21 -3.50 -16.13
CA ALA A 23 21.27 -4.24 -15.32
C ALA A 23 21.39 -5.77 -15.48
N GLU A 24 21.77 -6.27 -16.64
CA GLU A 24 21.96 -7.71 -16.87
C GLU A 24 23.12 -8.26 -16.02
N ARG A 25 24.28 -7.60 -16.03
CA ARG A 25 25.40 -8.00 -15.19
C ARG A 25 25.06 -7.91 -13.71
N VAL A 26 24.41 -6.80 -13.30
CA VAL A 26 23.99 -6.61 -11.91
C VAL A 26 23.02 -7.70 -11.47
N GLN A 27 22.07 -8.10 -12.32
CA GLN A 27 21.14 -9.20 -12.02
C GLN A 27 21.85 -10.54 -11.82
N ARG A 28 22.86 -10.86 -12.65
CA ARG A 28 23.68 -12.07 -12.51
C ARG A 28 24.50 -12.06 -11.21
N GLU A 29 25.12 -10.93 -10.87
CA GLU A 29 25.87 -10.74 -9.63
C GLU A 29 24.96 -10.82 -8.40
N THR A 30 23.77 -10.22 -8.47
CA THR A 30 22.75 -10.27 -7.41
C THR A 30 22.29 -11.70 -7.17
N LEU A 31 21.94 -12.45 -8.22
CA LEU A 31 21.58 -13.87 -8.09
C LEU A 31 22.71 -14.67 -7.47
N LYS A 32 23.95 -14.50 -7.98
CA LYS A 32 25.13 -15.19 -7.46
C LYS A 32 25.31 -14.93 -5.97
N SER A 33 25.26 -13.67 -5.52
CA SER A 33 25.37 -13.31 -4.10
C SER A 33 24.26 -13.94 -3.25
N ILE A 34 23.01 -13.92 -3.73
CA ILE A 34 21.88 -14.55 -3.05
C ILE A 34 22.11 -16.05 -2.86
N LEU A 35 22.59 -16.75 -3.88
CA LEU A 35 22.79 -18.19 -3.85
C LEU A 35 24.02 -18.58 -3.02
N GLU A 36 25.10 -17.80 -3.06
CA GLU A 36 26.29 -17.99 -2.21
C GLU A 36 25.96 -17.82 -0.73
N ASP A 37 25.25 -16.74 -0.37
CA ASP A 37 24.79 -16.47 1.00
C ASP A 37 23.88 -17.56 1.57
N ASN A 38 23.15 -18.26 0.71
CA ASN A 38 22.16 -19.27 1.07
C ASN A 38 22.54 -20.70 0.64
N ALA A 39 23.81 -20.95 0.29
CA ALA A 39 24.26 -22.26 -0.21
C ALA A 39 24.00 -23.41 0.79
N SER A 40 23.93 -23.12 2.09
CA SER A 40 23.63 -24.09 3.16
C SER A 40 22.12 -24.23 3.47
N ALA A 41 21.24 -23.51 2.77
CA ALA A 41 19.80 -23.60 3.01
C ALA A 41 19.26 -24.98 2.62
N GLU A 42 18.57 -25.63 3.57
CA GLU A 42 17.98 -26.97 3.35
C GLU A 42 17.11 -27.02 2.09
N TYR A 43 16.31 -25.97 1.86
CA TYR A 43 15.46 -25.88 0.69
C TYR A 43 16.24 -25.99 -0.64
N LEU A 44 17.34 -25.24 -0.80
CA LEU A 44 18.15 -25.28 -2.02
C LEU A 44 18.94 -26.58 -2.16
N LEU A 45 19.38 -27.16 -1.05
CA LEU A 45 20.06 -28.46 -1.05
C LEU A 45 19.10 -29.58 -1.49
N ASN A 46 17.85 -29.58 -0.98
CA ASN A 46 16.82 -30.56 -1.33
C ASN A 46 16.42 -30.47 -2.83
N LEU A 47 16.54 -29.28 -3.44
CA LEU A 47 16.29 -29.08 -4.86
C LEU A 47 17.50 -29.45 -5.75
N GLY A 48 18.62 -29.88 -5.16
CA GLY A 48 19.81 -30.34 -5.90
C GLY A 48 20.64 -29.23 -6.53
N LEU A 49 20.51 -27.97 -6.06
CA LEU A 49 21.29 -26.85 -6.58
C LEU A 49 22.79 -27.00 -6.25
N ASN A 50 23.13 -27.63 -5.10
CA ASN A 50 24.48 -28.05 -4.71
C ASN A 50 25.55 -26.96 -4.88
N GLY A 51 25.23 -25.71 -4.51
CA GLY A 51 26.17 -24.58 -4.55
C GLY A 51 26.38 -23.97 -5.94
N LYS A 52 25.64 -24.39 -6.97
CA LYS A 52 25.68 -23.73 -8.29
C LYS A 52 25.01 -22.36 -8.18
N THR A 53 25.61 -21.36 -8.85
CA THR A 53 25.17 -19.95 -8.73
C THR A 53 24.81 -19.33 -10.08
N ASP A 54 24.95 -20.07 -11.17
CA ASP A 54 24.59 -19.60 -12.50
C ASP A 54 23.08 -19.62 -12.74
N PRO A 55 22.53 -18.67 -13.52
CA PRO A 55 21.08 -18.57 -13.77
C PRO A 55 20.47 -19.81 -14.41
N GLU A 56 21.22 -20.50 -15.28
CA GLU A 56 20.76 -21.68 -16.03
C GLU A 56 20.53 -22.86 -15.07
N SER A 57 21.52 -23.16 -14.22
CA SER A 57 21.40 -24.19 -13.18
C SER A 57 20.30 -23.84 -12.17
N PHE A 58 20.22 -22.57 -11.77
CA PHE A 58 19.19 -22.10 -10.85
C PHE A 58 17.78 -22.29 -11.41
N LYS A 59 17.52 -21.84 -12.64
CA LYS A 59 16.22 -22.00 -13.29
C LYS A 59 15.86 -23.48 -13.56
N ALA A 60 16.87 -24.33 -13.77
CA ALA A 60 16.64 -25.77 -13.99
C ALA A 60 16.30 -26.53 -12.69
N CYS A 61 16.91 -26.15 -11.56
CA CYS A 61 16.72 -26.86 -10.28
C CYS A 61 15.57 -26.29 -9.45
N VAL A 62 15.36 -24.96 -9.46
CA VAL A 62 14.41 -24.29 -8.58
C VAL A 62 13.11 -24.00 -9.33
N PRO A 63 11.96 -24.56 -8.88
CA PRO A 63 10.67 -24.32 -9.52
C PRO A 63 10.13 -22.92 -9.23
N LEU A 64 9.16 -22.47 -10.02
CA LEU A 64 8.31 -21.32 -9.67
C LEU A 64 7.41 -21.72 -8.50
N VAL A 65 7.36 -20.88 -7.46
CA VAL A 65 6.62 -21.18 -6.24
C VAL A 65 5.71 -20.04 -5.82
N THR A 66 4.68 -20.40 -5.07
CA THR A 66 3.77 -19.50 -4.37
C THR A 66 4.04 -19.53 -2.87
N HIS A 67 3.33 -18.71 -2.10
CA HIS A 67 3.42 -18.76 -0.64
C HIS A 67 2.95 -20.11 -0.07
N GLU A 68 1.95 -20.74 -0.70
CA GLU A 68 1.42 -22.05 -0.27
C GLU A 68 2.49 -23.13 -0.35
N ASP A 69 3.32 -23.12 -1.38
CA ASP A 69 4.42 -24.08 -1.56
C ASP A 69 5.51 -23.92 -0.48
N LEU A 70 5.71 -22.71 0.03
CA LEU A 70 6.69 -22.42 1.09
C LEU A 70 6.13 -22.57 2.50
N LEU A 71 4.80 -22.67 2.68
CA LEU A 71 4.16 -22.79 4.01
C LEU A 71 4.74 -23.90 4.90
N PRO A 72 5.06 -25.12 4.40
CA PRO A 72 5.65 -26.16 5.25
C PRO A 72 6.97 -25.74 5.88
N TYR A 73 7.81 -25.01 5.14
CA TYR A 73 9.11 -24.51 5.62
C TYR A 73 8.95 -23.31 6.56
N ILE A 74 8.05 -22.37 6.20
CA ILE A 74 7.76 -21.18 7.00
C ILE A 74 7.18 -21.58 8.37
N ASN A 75 6.28 -22.56 8.43
CA ASN A 75 5.69 -23.04 9.69
C ASN A 75 6.74 -23.62 10.63
N ARG A 76 7.73 -24.37 10.12
CA ARG A 76 8.85 -24.88 10.93
C ARG A 76 9.67 -23.74 11.54
N ILE A 77 9.90 -22.67 10.79
CA ILE A 77 10.57 -21.45 11.27
C ILE A 77 9.73 -20.76 12.35
N VAL A 78 8.42 -20.60 12.13
CA VAL A 78 7.47 -20.03 13.10
C VAL A 78 7.45 -20.81 14.42
N ASP A 79 7.53 -22.14 14.35
CA ASP A 79 7.56 -23.04 15.52
C ASP A 79 8.92 -23.06 16.25
N GLY A 80 9.94 -22.36 15.74
CA GLY A 80 11.23 -22.17 16.38
C GLY A 80 12.35 -23.09 15.92
N GLU A 81 12.16 -23.76 14.76
CA GLU A 81 13.25 -24.51 14.13
C GLU A 81 14.30 -23.55 13.55
N LYS A 82 15.56 -23.99 13.46
CA LYS A 82 16.66 -23.14 13.00
C LYS A 82 16.41 -22.61 11.60
N SER A 83 16.71 -21.34 11.39
CA SER A 83 16.43 -20.59 10.16
C SER A 83 17.17 -21.02 8.89
N SER A 84 18.17 -21.91 9.00
CA SER A 84 18.86 -22.52 7.84
C SER A 84 17.95 -23.35 6.93
N ILE A 85 16.67 -23.42 7.20
CA ILE A 85 15.67 -24.08 6.36
C ILE A 85 15.53 -23.37 5.01
N LEU A 86 15.30 -22.07 5.01
CA LEU A 86 15.14 -21.25 3.79
C LEU A 86 16.36 -20.35 3.50
N THR A 87 17.14 -20.01 4.53
CA THR A 87 18.27 -19.07 4.41
C THR A 87 19.51 -19.58 5.13
N GLY A 88 20.68 -19.22 4.63
CA GLY A 88 21.96 -19.48 5.32
C GLY A 88 22.21 -18.55 6.51
N LYS A 89 21.56 -17.37 6.54
CA LYS A 89 21.61 -16.40 7.64
C LYS A 89 20.40 -16.54 8.57
N PRO A 90 20.54 -16.22 9.87
CA PRO A 90 19.44 -16.30 10.80
C PRO A 90 18.25 -15.39 10.41
N ILE A 91 17.04 -15.93 10.47
CA ILE A 91 15.80 -15.15 10.41
C ILE A 91 15.50 -14.66 11.83
N THR A 92 15.43 -13.35 11.99
CA THR A 92 15.23 -12.71 13.31
C THR A 92 13.80 -12.23 13.50
N HIS A 93 13.10 -11.92 12.41
CA HIS A 93 11.77 -11.37 12.42
C HIS A 93 10.93 -12.01 11.32
N LEU A 94 9.62 -11.89 11.46
CA LEU A 94 8.64 -12.23 10.43
C LEU A 94 7.81 -11.00 10.10
N VAL A 95 7.62 -10.74 8.83
CA VAL A 95 6.71 -9.70 8.35
C VAL A 95 5.33 -10.29 8.17
N LEU A 96 4.30 -9.62 8.73
CA LEU A 96 2.90 -9.88 8.41
C LEU A 96 2.55 -9.14 7.11
N SER A 97 2.26 -9.88 6.06
CA SER A 97 1.70 -9.31 4.84
C SER A 97 0.23 -8.95 5.05
N SER A 98 -0.21 -7.83 4.46
CA SER A 98 -1.63 -7.47 4.37
C SER A 98 -2.43 -8.42 3.45
N GLY A 99 -1.73 -9.15 2.57
CA GLY A 99 -2.32 -10.20 1.74
C GLY A 99 -2.70 -11.41 2.59
N THR A 100 -3.84 -12.02 2.31
CA THR A 100 -4.29 -13.22 3.01
C THR A 100 -4.31 -14.41 2.06
N THR A 101 -3.87 -15.57 2.54
CA THR A 101 -4.11 -16.84 1.89
C THR A 101 -5.18 -17.59 2.70
N LYS A 102 -6.33 -17.86 2.09
CA LYS A 102 -7.48 -18.50 2.77
C LYS A 102 -7.90 -17.78 4.07
N GLY A 103 -7.84 -16.44 4.08
CA GLY A 103 -8.23 -15.62 5.23
C GLY A 103 -7.21 -15.52 6.37
N LYS A 104 -5.99 -16.07 6.20
CA LYS A 104 -4.90 -15.92 7.17
C LYS A 104 -3.80 -15.03 6.62
N SER A 105 -3.27 -14.13 7.44
CA SER A 105 -2.11 -13.30 7.09
C SER A 105 -0.90 -14.17 6.78
N LYS A 106 -0.11 -13.78 5.77
CA LYS A 106 1.10 -14.48 5.38
C LYS A 106 2.27 -14.05 6.26
N TYR A 107 3.06 -15.01 6.72
CA TYR A 107 4.37 -14.77 7.32
C TYR A 107 5.45 -14.77 6.24
N ILE A 108 6.19 -13.67 6.14
CA ILE A 108 7.32 -13.52 5.23
C ILE A 108 8.61 -13.39 6.06
N PRO A 109 9.65 -14.18 5.79
CA PRO A 109 10.91 -14.05 6.51
C PRO A 109 11.53 -12.67 6.35
N TRP A 110 12.12 -12.15 7.43
CA TRP A 110 12.85 -10.89 7.45
C TRP A 110 14.34 -11.11 7.69
N SER A 111 15.17 -10.32 7.06
CA SER A 111 16.62 -10.24 7.33
C SER A 111 17.10 -8.79 7.23
N GLU A 112 18.27 -8.50 7.77
CA GLU A 112 18.92 -7.17 7.70
C GLU A 112 19.18 -6.71 6.25
N THR A 113 19.39 -7.66 5.32
CA THR A 113 19.59 -7.33 3.90
C THR A 113 18.38 -6.66 3.25
N LEU A 114 17.16 -6.91 3.74
CA LEU A 114 15.99 -6.17 3.27
C LEU A 114 16.07 -4.71 3.70
N LEU A 115 16.51 -4.44 4.93
CA LEU A 115 16.64 -3.08 5.43
C LEU A 115 17.67 -2.28 4.60
N ASP A 116 18.76 -2.94 4.15
CA ASP A 116 19.74 -2.33 3.23
C ASP A 116 19.08 -1.94 1.90
N SER A 117 18.33 -2.85 1.28
CA SER A 117 17.61 -2.59 0.04
C SER A 117 16.56 -1.49 0.19
N VAL A 118 15.77 -1.53 1.27
CA VAL A 118 14.77 -0.48 1.56
C VAL A 118 15.45 0.88 1.72
N THR A 119 16.56 0.94 2.48
CA THR A 119 17.29 2.19 2.70
C THR A 119 17.85 2.75 1.39
N GLN A 120 18.45 1.90 0.57
CA GLN A 120 18.98 2.31 -0.74
C GLN A 120 17.88 2.90 -1.63
N ILE A 121 16.75 2.20 -1.76
CA ILE A 121 15.63 2.65 -2.59
C ILE A 121 15.08 3.98 -2.07
N LEU A 122 14.84 4.12 -0.77
CA LEU A 122 14.32 5.35 -0.17
C LEU A 122 15.27 6.54 -0.38
N GLN A 123 16.57 6.33 -0.23
CA GLN A 123 17.58 7.38 -0.43
C GLN A 123 17.68 7.79 -1.90
N THR A 124 17.65 6.83 -2.83
CA THR A 124 17.66 7.13 -4.28
C THR A 124 16.38 7.84 -4.70
N ALA A 125 15.21 7.36 -4.26
CA ALA A 125 13.93 8.03 -4.49
C ALA A 125 13.94 9.47 -3.98
N PHE A 126 14.49 9.69 -2.79
CA PHE A 126 14.66 11.02 -2.23
C PHE A 126 15.56 11.89 -3.13
N ALA A 127 16.69 11.37 -3.59
CA ALA A 127 17.63 12.14 -4.41
C ALA A 127 17.00 12.63 -5.72
N PHE A 128 16.28 11.75 -6.45
CA PHE A 128 15.56 12.12 -7.66
C PHE A 128 14.43 13.12 -7.37
N ARG A 129 13.71 12.93 -6.26
CA ARG A 129 12.60 13.81 -5.88
C ARG A 129 13.09 15.18 -5.41
N ASP A 130 14.16 15.24 -4.62
CA ASP A 130 14.72 16.52 -4.12
C ASP A 130 15.26 17.38 -5.26
N ARG A 131 15.77 16.79 -6.33
CA ARG A 131 16.20 17.50 -7.53
C ARG A 131 15.06 18.23 -8.22
N GLU A 132 13.86 17.63 -8.30
CA GLU A 132 12.69 18.19 -8.99
C GLU A 132 11.78 19.01 -8.04
N LEU A 133 11.66 18.58 -6.79
CA LEU A 133 10.78 19.13 -5.76
C LEU A 133 11.56 19.39 -4.46
N PRO A 134 12.53 20.29 -4.45
CA PRO A 134 13.47 20.47 -3.34
C PRO A 134 12.79 20.93 -2.05
N ILE A 135 13.14 20.29 -0.94
CA ILE A 135 12.77 20.68 0.42
C ILE A 135 13.97 21.40 1.04
N LYS A 136 13.77 22.69 1.40
CA LYS A 136 14.83 23.53 1.95
C LYS A 136 14.52 23.88 3.41
N ASN A 137 15.23 23.25 4.35
CA ASN A 137 15.12 23.53 5.79
C ASN A 137 13.67 23.48 6.33
N GLY A 138 12.82 22.65 5.73
CA GLY A 138 11.43 22.47 6.15
C GLY A 138 11.24 21.24 6.99
N LYS A 139 10.05 21.16 7.63
CA LYS A 139 9.61 19.98 8.38
C LYS A 139 8.70 19.10 7.54
N CYS A 140 8.68 17.83 7.91
CA CYS A 140 7.77 16.82 7.38
C CYS A 140 6.66 16.53 8.41
N LEU A 141 5.40 16.63 7.99
CA LEU A 141 4.28 16.03 8.70
C LEU A 141 4.15 14.58 8.24
N SER A 142 4.84 13.67 8.93
CA SER A 142 4.82 12.25 8.62
C SER A 142 3.73 11.55 9.43
N ILE A 143 2.74 11.01 8.75
CA ILE A 143 1.63 10.25 9.35
C ILE A 143 2.06 8.79 9.45
N VAL A 144 2.91 8.53 10.43
CA VAL A 144 3.49 7.20 10.68
C VAL A 144 3.05 6.71 12.06
N TYR A 145 2.69 5.45 12.10
CA TYR A 145 2.28 4.77 13.33
C TYR A 145 2.96 3.40 13.40
N LEU A 146 3.60 3.11 14.52
CA LEU A 146 4.22 1.82 14.79
C LEU A 146 3.19 0.86 15.36
N SER A 147 2.81 -0.15 14.58
CA SER A 147 1.93 -1.21 15.07
C SER A 147 2.62 -2.03 16.16
N ALA A 148 1.82 -2.54 17.10
CA ALA A 148 2.27 -3.47 18.09
C ALA A 148 2.94 -4.70 17.45
N GLN A 149 4.07 -5.10 17.99
CA GLN A 149 4.76 -6.32 17.60
C GLN A 149 4.33 -7.46 18.52
N SER A 150 4.30 -8.67 17.99
CA SER A 150 4.04 -9.91 18.72
C SER A 150 5.22 -10.87 18.60
N GLN A 151 5.17 -12.00 19.27
CA GLN A 151 6.17 -13.05 19.14
C GLN A 151 5.52 -14.37 18.74
N THR A 152 6.21 -15.14 17.90
CA THR A 152 5.84 -16.53 17.63
C THR A 152 6.13 -17.43 18.83
N LYS A 153 5.64 -18.67 18.80
CA LYS A 153 6.02 -19.70 19.78
C LYS A 153 7.55 -19.94 19.80
N GLY A 154 8.21 -19.79 18.66
CA GLY A 154 9.65 -19.91 18.50
C GLY A 154 10.45 -18.66 18.92
N GLY A 155 9.78 -17.61 19.41
CA GLY A 155 10.43 -16.39 19.91
C GLY A 155 10.78 -15.36 18.83
N LEU A 156 10.40 -15.56 17.56
CA LEU A 156 10.62 -14.59 16.49
C LEU A 156 9.67 -13.41 16.64
N ILE A 157 10.19 -12.21 16.43
CA ILE A 157 9.38 -10.98 16.45
C ILE A 157 8.55 -10.91 15.17
N VAL A 158 7.26 -10.64 15.33
CA VAL A 158 6.29 -10.49 14.24
C VAL A 158 5.76 -9.08 14.20
N GLY A 159 5.83 -8.45 13.06
CA GLY A 159 5.31 -7.10 12.86
C GLY A 159 5.11 -6.79 11.38
N THR A 160 4.70 -5.56 11.09
CA THR A 160 4.61 -5.09 9.71
C THR A 160 5.98 -4.65 9.20
N ILE A 161 6.16 -4.60 7.88
CA ILE A 161 7.41 -4.08 7.29
C ILE A 161 7.67 -2.64 7.76
N ALA A 162 6.63 -1.81 7.83
CA ALA A 162 6.75 -0.44 8.32
C ALA A 162 7.24 -0.39 9.77
N SER A 163 6.71 -1.25 10.66
CA SER A 163 7.16 -1.30 12.06
C SER A 163 8.62 -1.76 12.20
N HIS A 164 9.07 -2.68 11.35
CA HIS A 164 10.47 -3.12 11.36
C HIS A 164 11.41 -2.06 10.77
N VAL A 165 11.03 -1.40 9.69
CA VAL A 165 11.82 -0.34 9.05
C VAL A 165 11.87 0.90 9.93
N VAL A 166 10.72 1.49 10.26
CA VAL A 166 10.62 2.74 11.03
C VAL A 166 11.13 2.55 12.47
N GLY A 167 10.97 1.36 13.06
CA GLY A 167 11.53 1.03 14.38
C GLY A 167 13.06 0.83 14.38
N SER A 168 13.73 0.80 13.23
CA SER A 168 15.15 0.56 13.13
C SER A 168 15.99 1.84 13.30
N LYS A 169 17.16 1.73 13.96
CA LYS A 169 18.11 2.83 14.07
C LYS A 169 18.56 3.36 12.69
N ARG A 170 18.73 2.47 11.71
CA ARG A 170 19.12 2.82 10.33
C ARG A 170 18.12 3.73 9.63
N TYR A 171 16.83 3.52 9.85
CA TYR A 171 15.79 4.39 9.28
C TYR A 171 15.94 5.82 9.82
N PHE A 172 16.10 5.98 11.14
CA PHE A 172 16.30 7.31 11.74
C PHE A 172 17.60 7.98 11.27
N GLU A 173 18.68 7.21 11.11
CA GLU A 173 19.95 7.71 10.56
C GLU A 173 19.80 8.15 9.10
N ALA A 174 19.08 7.38 8.27
CA ALA A 174 18.78 7.72 6.89
C ALA A 174 17.91 8.98 6.79
N MET A 175 16.85 9.08 7.60
CA MET A 175 15.98 10.28 7.65
C MET A 175 16.73 11.52 8.11
N ALA A 176 17.64 11.39 9.08
CA ALA A 176 18.49 12.49 9.52
C ALA A 176 19.47 12.95 8.41
N ALA A 177 19.95 12.03 7.57
CA ALA A 177 20.84 12.36 6.46
C ALA A 177 20.16 13.22 5.39
N ILE A 178 18.87 13.00 5.14
CA ILE A 178 18.09 13.76 4.15
C ILE A 178 17.51 15.09 4.71
N LYS A 179 17.90 15.47 5.91
CA LYS A 179 17.55 16.74 6.58
C LYS A 179 16.04 17.07 6.64
N SER A 180 15.18 16.09 6.46
CA SER A 180 13.75 16.24 6.64
C SER A 180 13.39 15.98 8.10
N GLU A 181 13.27 17.06 8.89
CA GLU A 181 12.90 16.93 10.30
C GLU A 181 11.41 16.60 10.41
N ILE A 182 11.10 15.43 11.01
CA ILE A 182 9.72 15.06 11.31
C ILE A 182 9.21 15.94 12.45
N CYS A 183 8.06 16.58 12.27
CA CYS A 183 7.51 17.52 13.25
C CYS A 183 6.94 16.84 14.50
N SER A 184 6.60 15.55 14.42
CA SER A 184 6.03 14.78 15.52
C SER A 184 7.12 14.10 16.35
N PRO A 185 7.06 14.15 17.69
CA PRO A 185 7.97 13.43 18.56
C PRO A 185 7.88 11.91 18.38
N LEU A 186 8.98 11.21 18.71
CA LEU A 186 9.03 9.74 18.63
C LEU A 186 7.96 9.06 19.50
N GLU A 187 7.62 9.65 20.64
CA GLU A 187 6.57 9.17 21.54
C GLU A 187 5.17 9.20 20.90
N VAL A 188 4.93 10.10 19.96
CA VAL A 188 3.70 10.16 19.16
C VAL A 188 3.73 9.07 18.10
N ILE A 189 4.85 8.91 17.37
CA ILE A 189 5.04 7.89 16.33
C ILE A 189 4.89 6.47 16.91
N SER A 190 5.41 6.25 18.13
CA SER A 190 5.39 4.95 18.81
C SER A 190 4.24 4.76 19.79
N ALA A 191 3.25 5.66 19.77
CA ALA A 191 2.12 5.57 20.68
C ALA A 191 1.29 4.29 20.42
N PRO A 192 0.86 3.57 21.47
CA PRO A 192 0.11 2.32 21.29
C PRO A 192 -1.33 2.52 20.83
N ASP A 193 -1.86 3.74 20.88
CA ASP A 193 -3.21 4.11 20.47
C ASP A 193 -3.18 4.99 19.22
N PHE A 194 -3.71 4.46 18.14
CA PHE A 194 -3.72 5.11 16.83
C PHE A 194 -4.49 6.43 16.81
N GLN A 195 -5.62 6.52 17.51
CA GLN A 195 -6.45 7.73 17.53
C GLN A 195 -5.75 8.87 18.26
N GLN A 196 -5.09 8.57 19.37
CA GLN A 196 -4.29 9.55 20.12
C GLN A 196 -3.05 9.99 19.32
N ALA A 197 -2.37 9.04 18.64
CA ALA A 197 -1.25 9.36 17.76
C ALA A 197 -1.68 10.31 16.63
N MET A 198 -2.78 9.99 15.95
CA MET A 198 -3.32 10.79 14.83
C MET A 198 -3.67 12.21 15.26
N TYR A 199 -4.34 12.37 16.40
CA TYR A 199 -4.64 13.68 16.98
C TYR A 199 -3.36 14.49 17.22
N CYS A 200 -2.35 13.86 17.81
CA CYS A 200 -1.07 14.52 18.10
C CYS A 200 -0.27 14.82 16.82
N HIS A 201 -0.31 13.99 15.78
CA HIS A 201 0.28 14.31 14.49
C HIS A 201 -0.35 15.56 13.87
N LEU A 202 -1.67 15.65 13.86
CA LEU A 202 -2.39 16.85 13.41
C LEU A 202 -2.00 18.09 14.23
N LEU A 203 -1.99 17.96 15.56
CA LEU A 203 -1.60 19.06 16.45
C LEU A 203 -0.17 19.53 16.19
N CYS A 204 0.80 18.61 16.03
CA CYS A 204 2.17 18.93 15.66
C CYS A 204 2.25 19.65 14.31
N GLY A 205 1.55 19.14 13.29
CA GLY A 205 1.46 19.79 11.99
C GLY A 205 0.98 21.23 12.10
N LEU A 206 -0.09 21.48 12.86
CA LEU A 206 -0.64 22.83 13.06
C LEU A 206 0.30 23.75 13.85
N ILE A 207 0.99 23.24 14.87
CA ILE A 207 2.00 24.02 15.62
C ILE A 207 3.11 24.50 14.68
N PHE A 208 3.59 23.63 13.80
CA PHE A 208 4.68 23.91 12.85
C PHE A 208 4.19 24.26 11.44
N ARG A 209 2.93 24.71 11.28
CA ARG A 209 2.27 24.89 9.99
C ARG A 209 3.09 25.65 8.94
N ASP A 210 3.82 26.66 9.38
CA ASP A 210 4.61 27.54 8.50
C ASP A 210 5.97 26.92 8.12
N GLU A 211 6.37 25.83 8.78
CA GLU A 211 7.61 25.09 8.51
C GLU A 211 7.35 23.82 7.69
N ILE A 212 6.09 23.33 7.62
CA ILE A 212 5.76 22.11 6.88
C ILE A 212 5.94 22.33 5.38
N GLN A 213 6.84 21.54 4.77
CA GLN A 213 7.06 21.50 3.32
C GLN A 213 6.69 20.16 2.69
N LEU A 214 6.56 19.10 3.48
CA LEU A 214 6.17 17.76 3.04
C LEU A 214 5.12 17.19 3.97
N LEU A 215 4.07 16.61 3.40
CA LEU A 215 3.19 15.69 4.11
C LEU A 215 3.46 14.28 3.58
N ASP A 216 3.77 13.35 4.49
CA ASP A 216 4.16 11.98 4.16
C ASP A 216 3.28 10.96 4.89
N ALA A 217 2.91 9.91 4.18
CA ALA A 217 2.22 8.75 4.74
C ALA A 217 2.61 7.48 3.96
N LEU A 218 2.50 6.32 4.60
CA LEU A 218 2.82 5.06 3.91
C LEU A 218 1.87 4.81 2.73
N PHE A 219 0.55 4.99 2.95
CA PHE A 219 -0.48 4.81 1.92
C PHE A 219 -1.36 6.05 1.82
N ILE A 220 -1.80 6.34 0.61
CA ILE A 220 -2.60 7.54 0.32
C ILE A 220 -3.93 7.61 1.10
N HIS A 221 -4.55 6.46 1.44
CA HIS A 221 -5.76 6.43 2.24
C HIS A 221 -5.59 7.01 3.65
N SER A 222 -4.36 7.00 4.20
CA SER A 222 -4.05 7.58 5.50
C SER A 222 -4.32 9.09 5.53
N PHE A 223 -4.08 9.79 4.41
CA PHE A 223 -4.44 11.21 4.31
C PHE A 223 -5.96 11.42 4.40
N VAL A 224 -6.74 10.55 3.74
CA VAL A 224 -8.21 10.63 3.84
C VAL A 224 -8.67 10.43 5.28
N GLN A 225 -8.10 9.44 5.99
CA GLN A 225 -8.43 9.19 7.40
C GLN A 225 -8.05 10.37 8.30
N VAL A 226 -6.85 10.91 8.12
CA VAL A 226 -6.33 12.03 8.91
C VAL A 226 -7.21 13.27 8.72
N PHE A 227 -7.55 13.63 7.48
CA PHE A 227 -8.33 14.84 7.23
C PHE A 227 -9.82 14.68 7.58
N ARG A 228 -10.40 13.48 7.46
CA ARG A 228 -11.71 13.19 8.04
C ARG A 228 -11.71 13.29 9.58
N THR A 229 -10.63 12.85 10.22
CA THR A 229 -10.48 13.06 11.67
C THR A 229 -10.33 14.54 11.98
N PHE A 230 -9.55 15.28 11.20
CA PHE A 230 -9.38 16.74 11.35
C PHE A 230 -10.72 17.47 11.29
N GLU A 231 -11.60 17.15 10.35
CA GLU A 231 -12.96 17.70 10.25
C GLU A 231 -13.77 17.58 11.55
N GLN A 232 -13.52 16.52 12.32
CA GLN A 232 -14.24 16.25 13.56
C GLN A 232 -13.63 16.92 14.78
N VAL A 233 -12.32 17.18 14.77
CA VAL A 233 -11.56 17.61 15.96
C VAL A 233 -10.88 18.99 15.83
N TRP A 234 -11.05 19.68 14.71
CA TRP A 234 -10.32 20.94 14.44
C TRP A 234 -10.58 22.04 15.47
N GLU A 235 -11.81 22.16 15.99
CA GLU A 235 -12.14 23.13 17.04
C GLU A 235 -11.39 22.82 18.34
N GLU A 236 -11.28 21.54 18.69
CA GLU A 236 -10.54 21.07 19.86
C GLU A 236 -9.02 21.33 19.68
N LEU A 237 -8.47 21.05 18.47
CA LEU A 237 -7.09 21.37 18.13
C LEU A 237 -6.82 22.88 18.22
N CYS A 238 -7.73 23.74 17.74
CA CYS A 238 -7.62 25.19 17.90
C CYS A 238 -7.60 25.59 19.38
N ASN A 239 -8.42 24.95 20.21
CA ASN A 239 -8.47 25.24 21.63
C ASN A 239 -7.17 24.83 22.34
N ASP A 240 -6.63 23.64 22.02
CA ASP A 240 -5.35 23.18 22.56
C ASP A 240 -4.22 24.16 22.22
N ILE A 241 -4.16 24.67 20.98
CA ILE A 241 -3.17 25.66 20.55
C ILE A 241 -3.40 26.99 21.27
N ARG A 242 -4.65 27.45 21.41
CA ARG A 242 -4.96 28.71 22.08
C ARG A 242 -4.50 28.74 23.51
N GLU A 243 -4.83 27.67 24.26
CA GLU A 243 -4.57 27.60 25.69
C GLU A 243 -3.18 27.00 26.01
N GLY A 244 -2.51 26.36 25.05
CA GLY A 244 -1.27 25.62 25.30
C GLY A 244 -1.46 24.41 26.19
N VAL A 245 -2.67 23.85 26.22
CA VAL A 245 -3.08 22.73 27.09
C VAL A 245 -3.58 21.58 26.22
N LEU A 246 -2.91 20.43 26.34
CA LEU A 246 -3.27 19.24 25.58
C LEU A 246 -4.60 18.64 26.05
N SER A 247 -5.49 18.35 25.11
CA SER A 247 -6.79 17.72 25.33
C SER A 247 -6.72 16.52 26.28
N SER A 248 -7.78 16.34 27.08
CA SER A 248 -7.95 15.19 27.96
C SER A 248 -8.13 13.86 27.23
N ARG A 249 -8.44 13.87 25.91
CA ARG A 249 -8.49 12.65 25.10
C ARG A 249 -7.14 11.94 25.00
N ILE A 250 -6.04 12.68 25.15
CA ILE A 250 -4.69 12.11 25.17
C ILE A 250 -4.39 11.64 26.59
N THR A 251 -4.40 10.34 26.78
CA THR A 251 -4.22 9.72 28.11
C THR A 251 -2.85 9.08 28.32
N ILE A 252 -2.08 8.86 27.22
CA ILE A 252 -0.77 8.21 27.26
C ILE A 252 0.26 9.16 27.89
N PRO A 253 0.87 8.80 29.05
CA PRO A 253 1.75 9.72 29.80
C PRO A 253 2.98 10.16 29.02
N SER A 254 3.62 9.25 28.26
CA SER A 254 4.81 9.59 27.45
C SER A 254 4.47 10.60 26.35
N VAL A 255 3.34 10.42 25.67
CA VAL A 255 2.85 11.34 24.64
C VAL A 255 2.55 12.72 25.25
N ARG A 256 1.82 12.76 26.39
CA ARG A 256 1.55 14.02 27.10
C ARG A 256 2.83 14.76 27.47
N THR A 257 3.81 14.03 27.98
CA THR A 257 5.12 14.62 28.35
C THR A 257 5.87 15.15 27.14
N ALA A 258 5.86 14.45 26.01
CA ALA A 258 6.49 14.92 24.78
C ALA A 258 5.78 16.16 24.20
N MET A 259 4.45 16.10 24.12
CA MET A 259 3.64 17.21 23.59
C MET A 259 3.72 18.47 24.44
N SER A 260 3.83 18.39 25.77
CA SER A 260 3.97 19.55 26.66
C SER A 260 5.26 20.36 26.42
N LYS A 261 6.28 19.76 25.81
CA LYS A 261 7.53 20.44 25.46
C LYS A 261 7.36 21.37 24.26
N ILE A 262 6.49 21.03 23.32
CA ILE A 262 6.29 21.75 22.06
C ILE A 262 5.01 22.60 22.03
N LEU A 263 3.93 22.15 22.68
CA LEU A 263 2.68 22.89 22.77
C LEU A 263 2.81 24.08 23.71
N LYS A 264 2.65 25.29 23.19
CA LYS A 264 2.64 26.54 23.94
C LYS A 264 1.40 27.33 23.57
N PRO A 265 0.88 28.20 24.46
CA PRO A 265 -0.24 29.07 24.12
C PRO A 265 0.08 29.96 22.90
N ASP A 266 -0.77 29.87 21.88
CA ASP A 266 -0.69 30.68 20.65
C ASP A 266 -2.09 31.05 20.18
N PRO A 267 -2.75 32.07 20.80
CA PRO A 267 -4.09 32.49 20.42
C PRO A 267 -4.18 33.05 18.99
N GLU A 268 -3.10 33.66 18.47
CA GLU A 268 -3.09 34.22 17.11
C GLU A 268 -3.13 33.10 16.07
N LYS A 269 -2.29 32.07 16.23
CA LYS A 269 -2.30 30.89 15.36
C LYS A 269 -3.64 30.15 15.45
N ALA A 270 -4.20 29.96 16.65
CA ALA A 270 -5.50 29.35 16.83
C ALA A 270 -6.61 30.11 16.10
N ASN A 271 -6.63 31.43 16.19
CA ASN A 271 -7.59 32.28 15.48
C ASN A 271 -7.42 32.22 13.96
N LEU A 272 -6.17 32.15 13.47
CA LEU A 272 -5.88 31.97 12.05
C LEU A 272 -6.43 30.64 11.53
N ILE A 273 -6.14 29.53 12.23
CA ILE A 273 -6.63 28.19 11.85
C ILE A 273 -8.16 28.17 11.89
N HIS A 274 -8.77 28.73 12.94
CA HIS A 274 -10.22 28.84 13.06
C HIS A 274 -10.83 29.59 11.86
N LYS A 275 -10.23 30.73 11.48
CA LYS A 275 -10.67 31.52 10.31
C LYS A 275 -10.57 30.72 9.01
N ILE A 276 -9.49 29.96 8.81
CA ILE A 276 -9.30 29.10 7.66
C ILE A 276 -10.42 28.07 7.62
N CYS A 277 -10.61 27.28 8.70
CA CYS A 277 -11.59 26.21 8.75
C CYS A 277 -13.04 26.69 8.54
N THR A 278 -13.40 27.84 9.12
CA THR A 278 -14.75 28.43 8.94
C THR A 278 -14.96 29.06 7.57
N GLY A 279 -13.90 29.41 6.85
CA GLY A 279 -13.96 29.98 5.50
C GLY A 279 -14.00 28.95 4.38
N LEU A 280 -13.66 27.69 4.66
CA LEU A 280 -13.65 26.62 3.66
C LEU A 280 -15.05 26.12 3.32
N ASN A 281 -15.27 25.86 2.04
CA ASN A 281 -16.48 25.19 1.58
C ASN A 281 -16.20 23.69 1.41
N ASN A 282 -16.84 22.88 2.23
CA ASN A 282 -16.72 21.42 2.18
C ASN A 282 -15.25 20.90 2.22
N TRP A 283 -14.36 21.59 2.96
CA TRP A 283 -12.96 21.21 3.19
C TRP A 283 -12.07 21.10 1.92
N TYR A 284 -12.56 21.57 0.76
CA TYR A 284 -11.76 21.57 -0.46
C TYR A 284 -10.51 22.44 -0.29
N GLY A 285 -9.34 21.85 -0.59
CA GLY A 285 -8.06 22.55 -0.53
C GLY A 285 -7.59 22.88 0.89
N VAL A 286 -8.10 22.21 1.92
CA VAL A 286 -7.74 22.49 3.32
C VAL A 286 -6.24 22.32 3.59
N ILE A 287 -5.55 21.41 2.90
CA ILE A 287 -4.13 21.14 3.13
C ILE A 287 -3.26 22.37 2.81
N PRO A 288 -3.28 22.96 1.62
CA PRO A 288 -2.47 24.15 1.34
C PRO A 288 -2.88 25.38 2.18
N GLU A 289 -4.14 25.49 2.60
CA GLU A 289 -4.56 26.57 3.49
C GLU A 289 -3.99 26.42 4.90
N LEU A 290 -3.96 25.20 5.42
CA LEU A 290 -3.34 24.91 6.72
C LEU A 290 -1.81 24.95 6.66
N PHE A 291 -1.20 24.49 5.57
CA PHE A 291 0.24 24.34 5.40
C PHE A 291 0.73 25.12 4.17
N PRO A 292 0.85 26.45 4.26
CA PRO A 292 1.05 27.32 3.10
C PRO A 292 2.41 27.11 2.39
N ASN A 293 3.37 26.46 3.05
CA ASN A 293 4.67 26.15 2.48
C ASN A 293 4.80 24.69 2.01
N ALA A 294 3.72 23.90 2.09
CA ALA A 294 3.72 22.52 1.59
C ALA A 294 3.99 22.49 0.08
N LYS A 295 4.89 21.60 -0.32
CA LYS A 295 5.31 21.40 -1.71
C LYS A 295 4.54 20.27 -2.38
N TYR A 296 4.33 19.17 -1.67
CA TYR A 296 3.65 17.96 -2.16
C TYR A 296 3.23 17.03 -1.02
N LEU A 297 2.32 16.12 -1.34
CA LEU A 297 2.00 14.95 -0.53
C LEU A 297 2.76 13.75 -1.11
N LEU A 298 3.28 12.88 -0.23
CA LEU A 298 4.01 11.68 -0.60
C LEU A 298 3.35 10.43 0.01
N ALA A 299 2.94 9.47 -0.81
CA ALA A 299 2.41 8.19 -0.34
C ALA A 299 2.32 7.16 -1.45
N ILE A 300 2.24 5.86 -1.10
CA ILE A 300 1.91 4.81 -2.06
C ILE A 300 0.46 4.98 -2.52
N ALA A 301 0.26 5.18 -3.82
CA ALA A 301 -1.04 5.45 -4.43
C ALA A 301 -1.46 4.40 -5.47
N THR A 302 -0.76 3.27 -5.57
CA THR A 302 -0.99 2.23 -6.59
C THR A 302 -1.99 1.16 -6.15
N GLY A 303 -2.54 0.45 -7.12
CA GLY A 303 -3.45 -0.67 -6.91
C GLY A 303 -4.74 -0.24 -6.21
N SER A 304 -5.13 -0.92 -5.13
CA SER A 304 -6.33 -0.58 -4.37
C SER A 304 -6.32 0.83 -3.77
N MET A 305 -5.15 1.46 -3.69
CA MET A 305 -5.00 2.83 -3.18
C MET A 305 -5.44 3.90 -4.18
N GLU A 306 -5.47 3.61 -5.48
CA GLU A 306 -5.92 4.56 -6.51
C GLU A 306 -7.36 5.05 -6.28
N ALA A 307 -8.21 4.23 -5.66
CA ALA A 307 -9.59 4.61 -5.35
C ALA A 307 -9.71 5.81 -4.39
N TYR A 308 -8.66 6.10 -3.62
CA TYR A 308 -8.62 7.21 -2.67
C TYR A 308 -8.05 8.51 -3.26
N LEU A 309 -7.47 8.46 -4.46
CA LEU A 309 -6.89 9.65 -5.12
C LEU A 309 -7.88 10.82 -5.25
N PRO A 310 -9.15 10.61 -5.69
CA PRO A 310 -10.11 11.72 -5.76
C PRO A 310 -10.34 12.41 -4.42
N SER A 311 -10.50 11.63 -3.34
CA SER A 311 -10.70 12.18 -1.99
C SER A 311 -9.46 12.92 -1.46
N VAL A 312 -8.26 12.43 -1.75
CA VAL A 312 -7.03 13.14 -1.39
C VAL A 312 -6.88 14.43 -2.17
N ARG A 313 -7.17 14.44 -3.48
CA ARG A 313 -7.17 15.65 -4.30
C ARG A 313 -8.17 16.69 -3.81
N HIS A 314 -9.32 16.24 -3.28
CA HIS A 314 -10.26 17.14 -2.64
C HIS A 314 -9.62 17.94 -1.49
N TYR A 315 -8.90 17.27 -0.59
CA TYR A 315 -8.19 17.94 0.52
C TYR A 315 -6.92 18.67 0.07
N ALA A 316 -6.22 18.13 -0.92
CA ALA A 316 -4.96 18.68 -1.40
C ALA A 316 -5.15 19.90 -2.32
N GLY A 317 -6.33 20.07 -2.95
CA GLY A 317 -6.52 21.07 -4.00
C GLY A 317 -5.52 20.87 -5.13
N GLU A 318 -4.77 21.92 -5.46
CA GLU A 318 -3.74 21.90 -6.53
C GLU A 318 -2.36 21.39 -6.06
N LEU A 319 -2.22 21.02 -4.78
CA LEU A 319 -0.94 20.52 -4.26
C LEU A 319 -0.60 19.15 -4.90
N PRO A 320 0.62 18.97 -5.42
CA PRO A 320 1.03 17.73 -6.06
C PRO A 320 0.91 16.52 -5.13
N VAL A 321 0.38 15.43 -5.65
CA VAL A 321 0.36 14.11 -5.01
C VAL A 321 1.39 13.24 -5.69
N VAL A 322 2.47 12.94 -5.00
CA VAL A 322 3.61 12.14 -5.47
C VAL A 322 3.46 10.72 -4.95
N THR A 323 3.56 9.75 -5.84
CA THR A 323 3.63 8.35 -5.42
C THR A 323 5.08 7.95 -5.17
N ASN A 324 5.26 7.10 -4.16
CA ASN A 324 6.57 6.67 -3.69
C ASN A 324 7.06 5.42 -4.46
N ASP A 325 7.43 4.38 -3.74
CA ASP A 325 8.08 3.19 -4.26
C ASP A 325 7.07 2.09 -4.60
N TYR A 326 7.51 1.10 -5.38
CA TYR A 326 6.80 -0.13 -5.63
C TYR A 326 7.48 -1.28 -4.87
N GLY A 327 6.80 -1.77 -3.86
CA GLY A 327 7.29 -2.86 -3.02
C GLY A 327 6.16 -3.68 -2.42
N ALA A 328 6.53 -4.85 -1.94
CA ALA A 328 5.68 -5.78 -1.21
C ALA A 328 6.37 -6.25 0.06
N SER A 329 5.65 -6.95 0.93
CA SER A 329 6.25 -7.61 2.10
C SER A 329 7.33 -8.60 1.70
N GLU A 330 7.23 -9.13 0.51
CA GLU A 330 8.15 -10.08 -0.11
C GLU A 330 9.43 -9.44 -0.64
N GLY A 331 9.44 -8.16 -0.99
CA GLY A 331 10.63 -7.43 -1.49
C GLY A 331 10.32 -6.04 -1.99
N MET A 332 11.34 -5.19 -1.97
CA MET A 332 11.31 -3.94 -2.69
C MET A 332 11.65 -4.21 -4.16
N VAL A 333 10.93 -3.62 -5.07
CA VAL A 333 11.07 -3.89 -6.51
C VAL A 333 11.59 -2.68 -7.26
N ALA A 334 10.94 -1.52 -7.09
CA ALA A 334 11.17 -0.37 -7.96
C ALA A 334 10.86 0.95 -7.24
N THR A 335 11.29 2.05 -7.82
CA THR A 335 10.99 3.40 -7.30
C THR A 335 10.54 4.35 -8.41
N ASN A 336 9.79 5.37 -8.04
CA ASN A 336 9.39 6.46 -8.93
C ASN A 336 10.54 7.47 -9.08
N LEU A 337 11.14 7.54 -10.28
CA LEU A 337 12.17 8.53 -10.61
C LEU A 337 11.59 9.81 -11.25
N HIS A 338 10.27 9.87 -11.47
CA HIS A 338 9.59 10.97 -12.15
C HIS A 338 8.53 11.61 -11.23
N PRO A 339 8.94 12.29 -10.15
CA PRO A 339 8.03 12.75 -9.09
C PRO A 339 7.03 13.82 -9.55
N THR A 340 7.27 14.47 -10.68
CA THR A 340 6.37 15.47 -11.26
C THR A 340 5.25 14.87 -12.12
N VAL A 341 5.34 13.57 -12.44
CA VAL A 341 4.26 12.85 -13.12
C VAL A 341 3.12 12.57 -12.14
N PRO A 342 1.86 12.89 -12.49
CA PRO A 342 0.72 12.59 -11.62
C PRO A 342 0.68 11.11 -11.21
N ALA A 343 0.30 10.86 -9.96
CA ALA A 343 0.36 9.52 -9.35
C ALA A 343 -0.37 8.42 -10.17
N GLU A 344 -1.44 8.77 -10.87
CA GLU A 344 -2.21 7.86 -11.75
C GLU A 344 -1.43 7.37 -12.98
N PHE A 345 -0.42 8.13 -13.38
CA PHE A 345 0.40 7.84 -14.57
C PHE A 345 1.83 7.42 -14.22
N ALA A 346 2.14 7.35 -12.92
CA ALA A 346 3.48 7.02 -12.46
C ALA A 346 3.92 5.63 -12.93
N SER A 347 5.18 5.54 -13.30
CA SER A 347 5.94 4.32 -13.53
C SER A 347 7.05 4.19 -12.49
N TYR A 348 7.52 2.96 -12.30
CA TYR A 348 8.51 2.62 -11.30
C TYR A 348 9.69 1.94 -11.94
N THR A 349 10.86 2.50 -11.78
CA THR A 349 12.12 1.96 -12.32
C THR A 349 12.64 0.87 -11.41
N VAL A 350 12.89 -0.32 -11.95
CA VAL A 350 13.34 -1.49 -11.17
C VAL A 350 14.77 -1.29 -10.66
N PHE A 351 15.02 -1.69 -9.40
CA PHE A 351 16.34 -1.76 -8.82
C PHE A 351 16.98 -3.12 -9.08
N PRO A 352 17.96 -3.23 -10.00
CA PRO A 352 18.47 -4.52 -10.41
C PRO A 352 19.33 -5.26 -9.37
N ASN A 353 19.70 -4.59 -8.26
CA ASN A 353 20.49 -5.15 -7.15
C ASN A 353 19.69 -5.46 -5.89
N CYS A 354 18.38 -5.16 -5.84
CA CYS A 354 17.53 -5.44 -4.66
C CYS A 354 16.95 -6.86 -4.65
N GLY A 355 17.02 -7.55 -5.76
CA GLY A 355 16.57 -8.92 -5.95
C GLY A 355 16.88 -9.41 -7.36
N TYR A 356 16.72 -10.70 -7.61
CA TYR A 356 16.75 -11.25 -8.96
C TYR A 356 15.33 -11.38 -9.46
N TYR A 357 15.05 -10.80 -10.62
CA TYR A 357 13.70 -10.68 -11.18
C TYR A 357 13.55 -11.50 -12.44
N GLU A 358 12.44 -12.21 -12.52
CA GLU A 358 11.96 -12.86 -13.73
C GLU A 358 10.54 -12.38 -14.00
N PHE A 359 10.11 -12.42 -15.25
CA PHE A 359 8.84 -11.90 -15.71
C PHE A 359 8.15 -12.96 -16.56
N ILE A 360 6.93 -13.39 -16.18
CA ILE A 360 6.14 -14.34 -16.94
C ILE A 360 5.26 -13.55 -17.91
N PRO A 361 5.47 -13.66 -19.24
CA PRO A 361 4.65 -12.95 -20.23
C PRO A 361 3.19 -13.38 -20.13
N LEU A 362 2.27 -12.42 -20.15
CA LEU A 362 0.83 -12.67 -20.24
C LEU A 362 0.40 -12.48 -21.69
N SER A 363 0.10 -13.57 -22.38
CA SER A 363 -0.44 -13.50 -23.75
C SER A 363 -1.93 -13.22 -23.72
N GLU A 364 -2.42 -12.35 -24.66
CA GLU A 364 -3.85 -12.14 -24.89
C GLU A 364 -4.55 -13.44 -25.40
N ASP A 365 -3.81 -14.35 -26.02
CA ASP A 365 -4.30 -15.64 -26.49
C ASP A 365 -4.23 -16.70 -25.39
N SER A 366 -5.30 -16.81 -24.61
CA SER A 366 -5.51 -17.87 -23.61
C SER A 366 -5.69 -19.27 -24.21
N SER A 367 -5.55 -19.45 -25.52
CA SER A 367 -5.69 -20.72 -26.24
C SER A 367 -4.37 -21.52 -26.33
N ALA A 368 -3.22 -20.95 -26.00
CA ALA A 368 -1.95 -21.66 -26.02
C ALA A 368 -1.75 -22.43 -24.70
N CYS A 369 -1.91 -23.75 -24.74
CA CYS A 369 -1.69 -24.70 -23.62
C CYS A 369 -0.23 -24.82 -23.15
N VAL A 370 0.60 -23.83 -23.27
CA VAL A 370 2.00 -23.87 -22.82
C VAL A 370 2.21 -22.77 -21.78
N ASP A 371 2.57 -23.16 -20.56
CA ASP A 371 2.99 -22.20 -19.53
C ASP A 371 4.15 -21.36 -20.09
N PRO A 372 3.99 -20.04 -20.23
CA PRO A 372 5.02 -19.19 -20.81
C PRO A 372 6.27 -19.22 -19.94
N LYS A 373 7.43 -19.35 -20.56
CA LYS A 373 8.72 -19.33 -19.84
C LYS A 373 9.01 -17.93 -19.35
N PRO A 374 9.42 -17.76 -18.07
CA PRO A 374 9.86 -16.48 -17.58
C PRO A 374 11.07 -15.94 -18.35
N VAL A 375 11.05 -14.64 -18.63
CA VAL A 375 12.17 -13.89 -19.22
C VAL A 375 12.91 -13.10 -18.14
N GLY A 376 14.14 -12.70 -18.39
CA GLY A 376 14.95 -11.89 -17.49
C GLY A 376 14.55 -10.41 -17.49
N LEU A 377 15.14 -9.64 -16.56
CA LEU A 377 14.86 -8.22 -16.37
C LEU A 377 15.02 -7.38 -17.66
N THR A 378 16.07 -7.66 -18.44
CA THR A 378 16.40 -6.89 -19.65
C THR A 378 15.74 -7.44 -20.91
N GLU A 379 15.03 -8.57 -20.81
CA GLU A 379 14.39 -9.24 -21.94
C GLU A 379 12.91 -8.87 -22.10
N VAL A 380 12.34 -8.11 -21.15
CA VAL A 380 10.96 -7.63 -21.21
C VAL A 380 10.76 -6.60 -22.32
N LYS A 381 9.53 -6.45 -22.81
CA LYS A 381 9.20 -5.56 -23.94
C LYS A 381 8.24 -4.47 -23.52
N VAL A 382 8.48 -3.25 -24.02
CA VAL A 382 7.59 -2.10 -23.81
C VAL A 382 6.19 -2.41 -24.36
N GLY A 383 5.19 -2.10 -23.58
CA GLY A 383 3.78 -2.32 -23.91
C GLY A 383 3.21 -3.66 -23.47
N GLU A 384 4.05 -4.64 -23.16
CA GLU A 384 3.65 -5.99 -22.73
C GLU A 384 3.36 -6.05 -21.23
N GLU A 385 2.50 -7.00 -20.83
CA GLU A 385 2.15 -7.29 -19.43
C GLU A 385 2.82 -8.57 -18.94
N TYR A 386 3.21 -8.55 -17.66
CA TYR A 386 3.97 -9.65 -17.04
C TYR A 386 3.52 -9.90 -15.60
N ASP A 387 3.50 -11.17 -15.19
CA ASP A 387 3.52 -11.57 -13.77
C ASP A 387 4.95 -11.51 -13.23
N ILE A 388 5.17 -10.84 -12.09
CA ILE A 388 6.51 -10.70 -11.49
C ILE A 388 6.85 -11.93 -10.66
N VAL A 389 8.07 -12.42 -10.87
CA VAL A 389 8.72 -13.47 -10.05
C VAL A 389 9.96 -12.87 -9.40
N ILE A 390 10.11 -13.04 -8.10
CA ILE A 390 11.25 -12.50 -7.34
C ILE A 390 12.07 -13.60 -6.68
N THR A 391 13.39 -13.39 -6.62
CA THR A 391 14.31 -14.17 -5.79
C THR A 391 15.05 -13.22 -4.88
N THR A 392 14.99 -13.47 -3.56
CA THR A 392 15.56 -12.60 -2.54
C THR A 392 16.47 -13.37 -1.58
N SER A 393 17.40 -12.68 -0.94
CA SER A 393 18.28 -13.25 0.10
C SER A 393 17.57 -13.80 1.34
N ARG A 394 16.23 -13.58 1.42
CA ARG A 394 15.41 -13.98 2.57
C ARG A 394 14.74 -15.35 2.41
N GLY A 395 15.15 -16.14 1.42
CA GLY A 395 14.63 -17.48 1.19
C GLY A 395 13.37 -17.55 0.33
N LEU A 396 13.07 -16.47 -0.40
CA LEU A 396 12.07 -16.49 -1.47
C LEU A 396 12.81 -16.72 -2.79
N TYR A 397 12.69 -17.90 -3.36
CA TYR A 397 13.37 -18.29 -4.60
C TYR A 397 12.33 -18.55 -5.68
N ARG A 398 12.42 -17.83 -6.81
CA ARG A 398 11.48 -17.87 -7.93
C ARG A 398 10.02 -17.77 -7.48
N TYR A 399 9.81 -16.86 -6.52
CA TYR A 399 8.52 -16.66 -5.87
C TYR A 399 7.61 -15.77 -6.74
N LYS A 400 6.44 -16.29 -7.10
CA LYS A 400 5.40 -15.54 -7.80
C LYS A 400 4.83 -14.47 -6.85
N LEU A 401 5.08 -13.20 -7.14
CA LEU A 401 4.62 -12.09 -6.31
C LEU A 401 3.09 -11.94 -6.37
N GLY A 402 2.51 -12.36 -7.49
CA GLY A 402 1.08 -12.23 -7.76
C GLY A 402 0.67 -10.82 -8.17
N ASP A 403 1.59 -10.06 -8.73
CA ASP A 403 1.35 -8.73 -9.28
C ASP A 403 1.58 -8.73 -10.78
N VAL A 404 0.61 -8.22 -11.53
CA VAL A 404 0.70 -7.97 -12.97
C VAL A 404 1.14 -6.55 -13.18
N VAL A 405 2.20 -6.39 -13.96
CA VAL A 405 2.76 -5.10 -14.34
C VAL A 405 2.83 -4.95 -15.86
N LYS A 406 2.77 -3.72 -16.33
CA LYS A 406 3.04 -3.36 -17.73
C LYS A 406 4.37 -2.64 -17.82
N VAL A 407 5.20 -3.03 -18.78
CA VAL A 407 6.43 -2.30 -19.08
C VAL A 407 6.08 -1.04 -19.87
N THR A 408 6.40 0.13 -19.32
CA THR A 408 6.10 1.44 -19.93
C THR A 408 7.29 2.04 -20.67
N GLY A 409 8.51 1.64 -20.29
CA GLY A 409 9.75 2.16 -20.83
C GLY A 409 10.96 1.50 -20.20
N PHE A 410 12.11 2.14 -20.40
CA PHE A 410 13.37 1.76 -19.78
C PHE A 410 14.10 3.01 -19.29
N TYR A 411 14.65 2.92 -18.10
CA TYR A 411 15.66 3.84 -17.60
C TYR A 411 17.03 3.17 -17.75
N ASN A 412 17.87 3.67 -18.66
CA ASN A 412 19.08 2.95 -19.11
C ASN A 412 18.73 1.52 -19.59
N SER A 413 19.22 0.47 -18.95
CA SER A 413 18.92 -0.93 -19.28
C SER A 413 17.92 -1.60 -18.31
N THR A 414 17.33 -0.87 -17.36
CA THR A 414 16.35 -1.40 -16.42
C THR A 414 14.92 -0.95 -16.78
N PRO A 415 13.92 -1.85 -16.72
CA PRO A 415 12.57 -1.50 -17.12
C PRO A 415 11.88 -0.58 -16.13
N GLU A 416 10.98 0.24 -16.68
CA GLU A 416 9.98 1.01 -15.94
C GLU A 416 8.64 0.27 -15.97
N LEU A 417 8.08 0.04 -14.80
CA LEU A 417 6.89 -0.77 -14.59
C LEU A 417 5.72 0.09 -14.13
N LYS A 418 4.55 -0.15 -14.69
CA LYS A 418 3.27 0.32 -14.14
C LYS A 418 2.55 -0.88 -13.52
N PHE A 419 2.14 -0.77 -12.27
CA PHE A 419 1.26 -1.75 -11.65
C PHE A 419 -0.11 -1.73 -12.34
N ILE A 420 -0.61 -2.90 -12.73
CA ILE A 420 -1.91 -3.03 -13.40
C ILE A 420 -2.94 -3.64 -12.46
N ARG A 421 -2.66 -4.82 -11.89
CA ARG A 421 -3.59 -5.55 -11.02
C ARG A 421 -2.87 -6.65 -10.24
N ARG A 422 -3.55 -7.19 -9.24
CA ARG A 422 -3.17 -8.48 -8.67
C ARG A 422 -3.50 -9.59 -9.65
N SER A 423 -2.62 -10.58 -9.76
CA SER A 423 -2.94 -11.83 -10.45
C SER A 423 -3.89 -12.65 -9.58
N GLY A 424 -4.89 -13.25 -10.22
CA GLY A 424 -5.89 -14.08 -9.55
C GLY A 424 -7.30 -13.52 -9.63
N THR A 425 -8.24 -14.43 -9.50
CA THR A 425 -9.68 -14.13 -9.52
C THR A 425 -10.12 -13.66 -8.14
N LEU A 426 -10.81 -12.52 -8.08
CA LEU A 426 -11.42 -11.97 -6.87
C LEU A 426 -12.85 -12.47 -6.69
N LEU A 427 -13.62 -12.44 -7.77
CA LEU A 427 -15.02 -12.86 -7.82
C LEU A 427 -15.18 -13.93 -8.88
N SER A 428 -15.74 -15.09 -8.48
CA SER A 428 -16.06 -16.20 -9.39
C SER A 428 -17.16 -17.06 -8.79
N ILE A 429 -18.23 -17.29 -9.53
CA ILE A 429 -19.37 -18.12 -9.16
C ILE A 429 -19.44 -19.37 -10.04
N ASN A 430 -19.21 -19.21 -11.33
CA ASN A 430 -19.29 -20.28 -12.31
C ASN A 430 -17.99 -20.34 -13.14
N ILE A 431 -18.02 -19.88 -14.39
CA ILE A 431 -16.86 -19.81 -15.29
C ILE A 431 -16.23 -18.41 -15.33
N ASP A 432 -16.83 -17.48 -14.63
CA ASP A 432 -16.43 -16.08 -14.52
C ASP A 432 -15.13 -15.93 -13.71
N LYS A 433 -14.31 -14.95 -14.10
CA LYS A 433 -13.00 -14.66 -13.48
C LYS A 433 -12.80 -13.15 -13.37
N ASN A 434 -13.58 -12.51 -12.49
CA ASN A 434 -13.42 -11.09 -12.27
C ASN A 434 -12.30 -10.83 -11.24
N THR A 435 -11.44 -9.89 -11.59
CA THR A 435 -10.27 -9.50 -10.79
C THR A 435 -10.60 -8.33 -9.86
N GLU A 436 -9.68 -7.98 -8.96
CA GLU A 436 -9.79 -6.76 -8.15
C GLU A 436 -9.84 -5.50 -9.02
N ASN A 437 -9.16 -5.51 -10.17
CA ASN A 437 -9.21 -4.40 -11.13
C ASN A 437 -10.60 -4.25 -11.77
N ASP A 438 -11.28 -5.35 -12.09
CA ASP A 438 -12.64 -5.28 -12.66
C ASP A 438 -13.60 -4.68 -11.64
N LEU A 439 -13.52 -5.08 -10.37
CA LEU A 439 -14.29 -4.45 -9.29
C LEU A 439 -13.93 -2.96 -9.11
N ARG A 440 -12.66 -2.59 -9.21
CA ARG A 440 -12.24 -1.18 -9.15
C ARG A 440 -12.82 -0.37 -10.30
N LEU A 441 -12.78 -0.88 -11.51
CA LEU A 441 -13.37 -0.21 -12.68
C LEU A 441 -14.89 -0.07 -12.53
N ALA A 442 -15.56 -1.08 -11.99
CA ALA A 442 -16.98 -1.03 -11.66
C ALA A 442 -17.28 0.08 -10.63
N ALA A 443 -16.49 0.17 -9.55
CA ALA A 443 -16.65 1.23 -8.56
C ALA A 443 -16.39 2.63 -9.14
N VAL A 444 -15.42 2.78 -10.04
CA VAL A 444 -15.18 4.04 -10.77
C VAL A 444 -16.37 4.41 -11.63
N ALA A 445 -17.02 3.46 -12.31
CA ALA A 445 -18.21 3.72 -13.10
C ALA A 445 -19.38 4.22 -12.23
N ALA A 446 -19.63 3.58 -11.08
CA ALA A 446 -20.63 4.03 -10.12
C ALA A 446 -20.30 5.42 -9.54
N SER A 447 -19.03 5.70 -9.25
CA SER A 447 -18.57 7.01 -8.77
C SER A 447 -18.86 8.13 -9.76
N LYS A 448 -18.75 7.87 -11.07
CA LYS A 448 -19.10 8.86 -12.12
C LYS A 448 -20.59 9.20 -12.13
N VAL A 449 -21.47 8.22 -11.87
CA VAL A 449 -22.91 8.46 -11.74
C VAL A 449 -23.19 9.34 -10.53
N LEU A 450 -22.61 9.01 -9.36
CA LEU A 450 -22.78 9.76 -8.12
C LEU A 450 -22.19 11.19 -8.20
N ALA A 451 -21.10 11.38 -8.93
CA ALA A 451 -20.46 12.70 -9.09
C ALA A 451 -21.37 13.71 -9.80
N GLN A 452 -22.31 13.26 -10.67
CA GLN A 452 -23.31 14.13 -11.30
C GLN A 452 -24.23 14.77 -10.26
N GLU A 453 -24.49 14.07 -9.15
CA GLU A 453 -25.26 14.55 -8.01
C GLU A 453 -24.40 15.18 -6.90
N LYS A 454 -23.13 15.44 -7.18
CA LYS A 454 -22.13 15.96 -6.23
C LYS A 454 -21.95 15.06 -4.99
N LEU A 455 -22.08 13.75 -5.20
CA LEU A 455 -21.90 12.73 -4.17
C LEU A 455 -20.59 11.96 -4.42
N GLU A 456 -20.00 11.45 -3.35
CA GLU A 456 -18.75 10.72 -3.39
C GLU A 456 -18.90 9.32 -2.79
N VAL A 457 -18.20 8.35 -3.37
CA VAL A 457 -17.99 7.04 -2.78
C VAL A 457 -16.98 7.18 -1.65
N VAL A 458 -17.39 6.84 -0.44
CA VAL A 458 -16.51 6.81 0.73
C VAL A 458 -15.59 5.60 0.70
N ASP A 459 -16.18 4.42 0.51
CA ASP A 459 -15.47 3.15 0.30
C ASP A 459 -16.43 2.08 -0.22
N TYR A 460 -15.90 0.92 -0.62
CA TYR A 460 -16.66 -0.19 -1.15
C TYR A 460 -15.98 -1.54 -0.88
N THR A 461 -16.79 -2.58 -0.85
CA THR A 461 -16.35 -3.98 -0.83
C THR A 461 -17.35 -4.86 -1.56
N SER A 462 -16.97 -6.09 -1.84
CA SER A 462 -17.82 -7.08 -2.49
C SER A 462 -17.96 -8.35 -1.66
N HIS A 463 -18.95 -9.14 -2.01
CA HIS A 463 -19.19 -10.47 -1.47
C HIS A 463 -19.86 -11.33 -2.54
N ILE A 464 -19.60 -12.63 -2.53
CA ILE A 464 -20.31 -13.61 -3.35
C ILE A 464 -21.40 -14.23 -2.49
N ASP A 465 -22.65 -13.96 -2.82
CA ASP A 465 -23.79 -14.53 -2.12
C ASP A 465 -24.25 -15.82 -2.82
N LEU A 466 -24.01 -16.95 -2.16
CA LEU A 466 -24.41 -18.28 -2.60
C LEU A 466 -25.58 -18.83 -1.77
N SER A 467 -26.31 -17.98 -1.04
CA SER A 467 -27.46 -18.40 -0.24
C SER A 467 -28.65 -18.85 -1.09
N LYS A 468 -28.61 -18.51 -2.37
CA LYS A 468 -29.58 -18.92 -3.40
C LYS A 468 -28.84 -19.50 -4.59
N GLU A 469 -29.52 -20.27 -5.42
CA GLU A 469 -29.01 -20.80 -6.67
C GLU A 469 -29.88 -20.26 -7.82
N PRO A 470 -29.26 -19.59 -8.81
CA PRO A 470 -27.84 -19.27 -8.91
C PRO A 470 -27.41 -18.18 -7.92
N GLY A 471 -26.10 -18.18 -7.60
CA GLY A 471 -25.51 -17.14 -6.77
C GLY A 471 -25.34 -15.80 -7.50
N HIS A 472 -25.00 -14.73 -6.78
CA HIS A 472 -24.79 -13.41 -7.36
C HIS A 472 -23.71 -12.62 -6.65
N TYR A 473 -23.21 -11.57 -7.31
CA TYR A 473 -22.31 -10.60 -6.71
C TYR A 473 -23.09 -9.56 -5.90
N VAL A 474 -22.62 -9.30 -4.70
CA VAL A 474 -23.11 -8.22 -3.84
C VAL A 474 -22.01 -7.18 -3.70
N ILE A 475 -22.33 -5.93 -4.01
CA ILE A 475 -21.45 -4.79 -3.80
C ILE A 475 -22.00 -3.94 -2.67
N PHE A 476 -21.21 -3.73 -1.63
CA PHE A 476 -21.52 -2.80 -0.53
C PHE A 476 -20.85 -1.46 -0.82
N LEU A 477 -21.62 -0.38 -0.80
CA LEU A 477 -21.19 0.96 -1.13
C LEU A 477 -21.54 1.93 -0.01
N GLU A 478 -20.53 2.60 0.54
CA GLU A 478 -20.73 3.73 1.47
C GLU A 478 -20.53 5.03 0.69
N ILE A 479 -21.48 5.94 0.82
CA ILE A 479 -21.44 7.25 0.15
C ILE A 479 -21.53 8.39 1.16
N ASN A 480 -21.02 9.56 0.75
CA ASN A 480 -21.21 10.81 1.48
C ASN A 480 -22.46 11.52 0.91
N GLY A 481 -23.54 11.57 1.71
CA GLY A 481 -24.80 12.22 1.33
C GLY A 481 -25.95 11.25 1.05
N LYS A 482 -26.95 11.71 0.30
CA LYS A 482 -28.14 10.94 -0.06
C LYS A 482 -28.43 11.11 -1.55
N ALA A 483 -28.74 10.02 -2.23
CA ALA A 483 -29.19 10.00 -3.63
C ALA A 483 -30.62 9.48 -3.74
N SER A 484 -31.24 9.71 -4.90
CA SER A 484 -32.54 9.13 -5.23
C SER A 484 -32.44 7.64 -5.57
N GLU A 485 -33.57 6.94 -5.57
CA GLU A 485 -33.62 5.52 -5.97
C GLU A 485 -33.19 5.32 -7.43
N GLU A 486 -33.51 6.28 -8.31
CA GLU A 486 -33.11 6.26 -9.71
C GLU A 486 -31.60 6.30 -9.87
N VAL A 487 -30.91 7.18 -9.12
CA VAL A 487 -29.44 7.31 -9.14
C VAL A 487 -28.79 6.02 -8.65
N PHE A 488 -29.30 5.41 -7.59
CA PHE A 488 -28.77 4.13 -7.10
C PHE A 488 -29.05 2.98 -8.08
N GLY A 489 -30.21 2.98 -8.76
CA GLY A 489 -30.51 2.03 -9.82
C GLY A 489 -29.52 2.16 -11.00
N GLU A 490 -29.19 3.39 -11.40
CA GLU A 490 -28.20 3.67 -12.42
C GLU A 490 -26.77 3.26 -11.97
N CYS A 491 -26.41 3.54 -10.71
CA CYS A 491 -25.18 3.05 -10.12
C CYS A 491 -25.08 1.52 -10.18
N CYS A 492 -26.14 0.80 -9.80
CA CYS A 492 -26.20 -0.66 -9.82
C CYS A 492 -25.98 -1.21 -11.24
N ASN A 493 -26.67 -0.63 -12.21
CA ASN A 493 -26.52 -1.00 -13.62
C ASN A 493 -25.12 -0.69 -14.17
N SER A 494 -24.55 0.44 -13.76
CA SER A 494 -23.19 0.86 -14.16
C SER A 494 -22.12 -0.06 -13.58
N LEU A 495 -22.28 -0.49 -12.31
CA LEU A 495 -21.44 -1.50 -11.68
C LEU A 495 -21.45 -2.80 -12.49
N GLU A 496 -22.63 -3.35 -12.78
CA GLU A 496 -22.72 -4.64 -13.46
C GLU A 496 -22.19 -4.59 -14.91
N LYS A 497 -22.48 -3.52 -15.66
CA LYS A 497 -21.96 -3.33 -17.04
C LYS A 497 -20.44 -3.25 -17.12
N SER A 498 -19.79 -2.92 -16.01
CA SER A 498 -18.32 -2.80 -15.95
C SER A 498 -17.62 -4.14 -15.76
N PHE A 499 -18.35 -5.21 -15.41
CA PHE A 499 -17.82 -6.56 -15.39
C PHE A 499 -17.88 -7.16 -16.81
N VAL A 500 -16.78 -6.96 -17.55
CA VAL A 500 -16.69 -7.32 -18.99
C VAL A 500 -16.12 -8.72 -19.24
N ASP A 501 -15.79 -9.46 -18.19
CA ASP A 501 -15.30 -10.84 -18.31
C ASP A 501 -16.27 -11.69 -19.15
N PRO A 502 -15.80 -12.37 -20.22
CA PRO A 502 -16.66 -13.18 -21.07
C PRO A 502 -17.40 -14.29 -20.34
N GLY A 503 -16.77 -14.87 -19.31
CA GLY A 503 -17.40 -15.88 -18.47
C GLY A 503 -18.56 -15.30 -17.66
N TYR A 504 -18.38 -14.11 -17.09
CA TYR A 504 -19.45 -13.40 -16.38
C TYR A 504 -20.60 -13.02 -17.31
N THR A 505 -20.31 -12.32 -18.40
CA THR A 505 -21.34 -11.86 -19.33
C THR A 505 -22.13 -13.03 -19.97
N SER A 506 -21.47 -14.15 -20.28
CA SER A 506 -22.13 -15.35 -20.77
C SER A 506 -23.01 -16.00 -19.70
N SER A 507 -22.52 -16.14 -18.49
CA SER A 507 -23.26 -16.74 -17.36
C SER A 507 -24.50 -15.91 -17.00
N ARG A 508 -24.41 -14.56 -17.07
CA ARG A 508 -25.55 -13.65 -16.88
C ARG A 508 -26.63 -13.86 -17.96
N LYS A 509 -26.25 -13.97 -19.22
CA LYS A 509 -27.19 -14.16 -20.35
C LYS A 509 -27.96 -15.48 -20.29
N VAL A 510 -27.39 -16.50 -19.68
CA VAL A 510 -28.04 -17.82 -19.55
C VAL A 510 -28.56 -18.08 -18.12
N ASN A 511 -28.61 -17.07 -17.28
CA ASN A 511 -29.06 -17.11 -15.89
C ASN A 511 -28.32 -18.15 -15.01
N ASN A 512 -27.04 -18.38 -15.27
CA ASN A 512 -26.17 -19.18 -14.40
C ASN A 512 -25.55 -18.34 -13.26
N ILE A 513 -25.69 -17.03 -13.33
CA ILE A 513 -25.38 -16.05 -12.28
C ILE A 513 -26.56 -15.09 -12.23
N ASP A 514 -27.08 -14.82 -11.02
CA ASP A 514 -28.17 -13.85 -10.82
C ASP A 514 -27.69 -12.40 -11.00
N PRO A 515 -28.59 -11.43 -11.21
CA PRO A 515 -28.25 -10.00 -11.30
C PRO A 515 -27.46 -9.51 -10.09
N LEU A 516 -26.48 -8.64 -10.35
CA LEU A 516 -25.71 -7.97 -9.30
C LEU A 516 -26.64 -7.22 -8.34
N GLU A 517 -26.38 -7.34 -7.04
CA GLU A 517 -27.07 -6.60 -5.96
C GLU A 517 -26.14 -5.50 -5.41
N LEU A 518 -26.58 -4.25 -5.50
CA LEU A 518 -25.96 -3.12 -4.82
C LEU A 518 -26.63 -2.93 -3.44
N ARG A 519 -25.84 -2.93 -2.37
CA ARG A 519 -26.25 -2.61 -1.01
C ARG A 519 -25.63 -1.28 -0.60
N VAL A 520 -26.44 -0.25 -0.48
CA VAL A 520 -26.01 1.04 0.08
C VAL A 520 -26.00 0.92 1.59
N ILE A 521 -24.86 1.25 2.22
CA ILE A 521 -24.65 1.08 3.65
C ILE A 521 -24.54 2.43 4.37
N ARG A 522 -24.79 2.43 5.69
CA ARG A 522 -24.77 3.62 6.53
C ARG A 522 -23.38 4.24 6.57
N PRO A 523 -23.26 5.58 6.58
CA PRO A 523 -21.98 6.25 6.82
C PRO A 523 -21.32 5.77 8.12
N GLY A 524 -20.00 5.58 8.07
CA GLY A 524 -19.19 5.05 9.17
C GLY A 524 -19.18 3.53 9.29
N THR A 525 -19.77 2.79 8.35
CA THR A 525 -19.72 1.31 8.37
C THR A 525 -18.32 0.78 8.11
N PHE A 526 -17.57 1.35 7.16
CA PHE A 526 -16.19 0.95 6.94
C PHE A 526 -15.28 1.33 8.09
N GLN A 527 -15.59 2.40 8.85
CA GLN A 527 -14.87 2.71 10.08
C GLN A 527 -15.08 1.61 11.14
N LYS A 528 -16.31 1.08 11.29
CA LYS A 528 -16.58 -0.05 12.20
C LYS A 528 -15.81 -1.31 11.80
N ILE A 529 -15.67 -1.57 10.50
CA ILE A 529 -14.86 -2.69 9.98
C ILE A 529 -13.38 -2.46 10.29
N PHE A 530 -12.89 -1.25 10.09
CA PHE A 530 -11.54 -0.85 10.44
C PHE A 530 -11.28 -1.07 11.94
N ASP A 531 -12.13 -0.55 12.81
CA ASP A 531 -12.02 -0.68 14.27
C ASP A 531 -12.05 -2.16 14.71
N HIS A 532 -12.88 -2.98 14.06
CA HIS A 532 -12.91 -4.42 14.30
C HIS A 532 -11.57 -5.09 14.01
N PHE A 533 -10.94 -4.80 12.85
CA PHE A 533 -9.64 -5.37 12.51
C PHE A 533 -8.52 -4.85 13.42
N ILE A 534 -8.56 -3.57 13.81
CA ILE A 534 -7.62 -3.01 14.79
C ILE A 534 -7.75 -3.74 16.13
N GLY A 535 -8.98 -3.98 16.59
CA GLY A 535 -9.25 -4.76 17.81
C GLY A 535 -8.74 -6.20 17.75
N MET A 536 -8.57 -6.75 16.55
CA MET A 536 -7.94 -8.07 16.31
C MET A 536 -6.41 -7.99 16.16
N GLY A 537 -5.81 -6.81 16.31
CA GLY A 537 -4.36 -6.61 16.23
C GLY A 537 -3.83 -6.27 14.82
N ALA A 538 -4.70 -5.90 13.87
CA ALA A 538 -4.23 -5.44 12.57
C ALA A 538 -3.51 -4.08 12.69
N SER A 539 -2.53 -3.84 11.81
CA SER A 539 -1.84 -2.56 11.75
C SER A 539 -2.73 -1.49 11.12
N ALA A 540 -2.97 -0.40 11.84
CA ALA A 540 -3.76 0.73 11.35
C ALA A 540 -3.20 1.35 10.07
N THR A 541 -1.88 1.42 9.92
CA THR A 541 -1.22 2.00 8.74
C THR A 541 -1.20 1.09 7.51
N GLN A 542 -1.36 -0.22 7.71
CA GLN A 542 -1.33 -1.20 6.62
C GLN A 542 -2.71 -1.82 6.33
N LEU A 543 -3.69 -1.56 7.19
CA LEU A 543 -5.02 -2.09 7.01
C LEU A 543 -5.66 -1.47 5.77
N LYS A 544 -6.05 -2.33 4.84
CA LYS A 544 -6.83 -1.98 3.65
C LYS A 544 -8.20 -2.61 3.78
N THR A 545 -9.23 -1.88 3.37
CA THR A 545 -10.57 -2.48 3.23
C THR A 545 -10.50 -3.68 2.30
N PRO A 546 -10.89 -4.90 2.74
CA PRO A 546 -10.95 -6.06 1.86
C PRO A 546 -11.88 -5.78 0.67
N ARG A 547 -11.41 -5.93 -0.55
CA ARG A 547 -12.24 -5.71 -1.75
C ARG A 547 -13.24 -6.83 -2.02
N CYS A 548 -12.99 -8.03 -1.45
CA CYS A 548 -13.97 -9.10 -1.37
C CYS A 548 -13.95 -9.72 0.03
N VAL A 549 -15.10 -9.79 0.67
CA VAL A 549 -15.29 -10.41 1.98
C VAL A 549 -15.70 -11.87 1.78
N PRO A 550 -14.86 -12.84 2.15
CA PRO A 550 -15.20 -14.26 2.01
C PRO A 550 -16.32 -14.66 2.99
N ALA A 551 -17.12 -15.64 2.62
CA ALA A 551 -18.23 -16.16 3.45
C ALA A 551 -17.77 -16.63 4.86
N THR A 552 -16.49 -16.99 5.00
CA THR A 552 -15.88 -17.38 6.29
C THR A 552 -15.69 -16.20 7.26
N ASN A 553 -15.66 -14.94 6.77
CA ASN A 553 -15.55 -13.76 7.62
C ASN A 553 -16.95 -13.29 8.05
N THR A 554 -17.62 -14.12 8.84
CA THR A 554 -19.00 -13.91 9.28
C THR A 554 -19.20 -12.60 10.04
N LYS A 555 -18.19 -12.15 10.80
CA LYS A 555 -18.31 -10.90 11.59
C LYS A 555 -18.34 -9.65 10.71
N VAL A 556 -17.47 -9.58 9.70
CA VAL A 556 -17.48 -8.43 8.76
C VAL A 556 -18.76 -8.45 7.92
N ILE A 557 -19.19 -9.62 7.45
CA ILE A 557 -20.47 -9.76 6.73
C ILE A 557 -21.65 -9.31 7.61
N GLN A 558 -21.65 -9.66 8.90
CA GLN A 558 -22.65 -9.19 9.86
C GLN A 558 -22.63 -7.66 9.97
N ILE A 559 -21.45 -7.04 10.18
CA ILE A 559 -21.33 -5.57 10.26
C ILE A 559 -21.89 -4.92 8.99
N LEU A 560 -21.56 -5.44 7.81
CA LEU A 560 -22.06 -4.92 6.53
C LEU A 560 -23.60 -5.02 6.46
N ASN A 561 -24.16 -6.20 6.72
CA ASN A 561 -25.59 -6.47 6.59
C ASN A 561 -26.45 -5.69 7.60
N ASP A 562 -25.97 -5.55 8.85
CA ASP A 562 -26.65 -4.80 9.91
C ASP A 562 -26.73 -3.28 9.61
N ASN A 563 -25.91 -2.81 8.69
CA ASN A 563 -25.86 -1.39 8.32
C ASN A 563 -26.38 -1.10 6.90
N VAL A 564 -27.06 -2.04 6.24
CA VAL A 564 -27.70 -1.81 4.93
C VAL A 564 -28.85 -0.82 5.08
N LEU A 565 -28.87 0.22 4.25
CA LEU A 565 -29.95 1.21 4.14
C LEU A 565 -30.94 0.82 3.04
N SER A 566 -30.44 0.44 1.88
CA SER A 566 -31.24 0.10 0.71
C SER A 566 -30.52 -0.92 -0.18
N LYS A 567 -31.29 -1.62 -1.01
CA LYS A 567 -30.83 -2.66 -1.92
C LYS A 567 -31.39 -2.41 -3.31
N TYR A 568 -30.55 -2.61 -4.31
CA TYR A 568 -30.89 -2.42 -5.72
C TYR A 568 -30.40 -3.63 -6.51
N ILE A 569 -31.24 -4.13 -7.39
CA ILE A 569 -30.91 -5.24 -8.28
C ILE A 569 -30.67 -4.68 -9.67
N SER A 570 -29.59 -5.08 -10.29
CA SER A 570 -29.26 -4.61 -11.64
C SER A 570 -30.23 -5.16 -12.69
N THR A 571 -30.53 -4.30 -13.63
CA THR A 571 -31.30 -4.63 -14.85
C THR A 571 -30.45 -4.55 -16.11
N ALA A 572 -29.14 -4.49 -15.97
CA ALA A 572 -28.20 -4.18 -17.06
C ALA A 572 -28.18 -5.22 -18.18
N PHE A 573 -28.55 -6.48 -17.88
CA PHE A 573 -28.61 -7.60 -18.84
C PHE A 573 -30.04 -8.15 -19.04
N ASN A 574 -31.07 -7.41 -18.59
CA ASN A 574 -32.47 -7.77 -18.83
C ASN A 574 -32.93 -7.33 -20.24
#